data_eb924bc16887e1ad5bddb4a20d05a684
#
_entry.id   eb924bc16887e1ad5bddb4a20d05a684
#
_cell.length_a   1.000
_cell.length_b   1.000
_cell.length_c   1.000
_cell.angle_alpha   90.00
_cell.angle_beta   90.00
_cell.angle_gamma   90.00
#
_symmetry.space_group_name_H-M   'P 1'
#
loop_
_entity.id
_entity.type
_entity.pdbx_description
1 polymer ?
#
loop_
_entity_poly.entity_id
_entity_poly.type
_entity_poly.pdbx_seq_one_letter_code
_entity_poly.pdbx_strand_id
1 'polypeptide(L)'
;MKKSLSFLLSFVFVTLVSVSYAQPWTKHPYLEKNKSEANFYDIQKAFYKYWGDKPYERSKGYKQFKRWEYDMTPKCYPDGNIPEPLKYFSEYKKFLTTAQYSKNLKSQQIWTPLGLNSWVNGVSGYNPGNGRINAVTVDMNNRNNIYVAAPSGGIWMTKDGGMSWNTMFDTMAVLGTSAITIHPDNPDIIFVGTGDRDAWDTKGTGIYKSADGGTSWSNTGMHYNPIYRNINKILINPLNPNKMFAASSEGVYRSKNGGATWVLVYHSSEVKDLKYKPNDTTVIYGSGSYFIRSANGGNNFSAVTTTLPNDTVRIEFDVTEANPDYVYAVASRPDNTFEGVYRSEDGGLTFYPRCNAPNILGYSELGDDDAGQAWYDLAIAVSPSNANEVFVGGVNVWKSLDGGANFTVNTMWYTGSSINYIHCDIHSLNFYGDTLYCGSDGGIFYTADHGYSWVDLSDGLGIAQFYGMGSSESDPYT
;
A
#
# COMPACT_ATOMS: atom_id res chain seq x y z
N MET A 1 -69.37 26.77 1.54
CA MET A 1 -68.44 25.75 2.01
C MET A 1 -67.45 25.48 0.90
N LYS A 2 -66.26 26.10 0.97
CA LYS A 2 -65.15 25.91 0.02
C LYS A 2 -64.11 25.00 0.69
N LYS A 3 -63.86 23.80 0.16
CA LYS A 3 -62.76 22.96 0.58
C LYS A 3 -61.50 23.39 -0.13
N SER A 4 -60.50 23.87 0.61
CA SER A 4 -59.16 24.10 0.11
C SER A 4 -58.35 22.80 0.12
N LEU A 5 -57.87 22.43 -1.05
CA LEU A 5 -57.02 21.28 -1.27
C LEU A 5 -55.56 21.76 -1.17
N SER A 6 -54.88 21.43 -0.06
CA SER A 6 -53.45 21.73 0.11
C SER A 6 -52.64 20.65 -0.61
N PHE A 7 -51.95 21.03 -1.69
CA PHE A 7 -50.97 20.20 -2.37
C PHE A 7 -49.63 20.28 -1.57
N LEU A 8 -49.24 19.19 -0.94
CA LEU A 8 -47.92 19.06 -0.35
C LEU A 8 -46.95 18.66 -1.46
N LEU A 9 -46.12 19.59 -1.93
CA LEU A 9 -45.00 19.31 -2.82
C LEU A 9 -43.84 18.77 -1.97
N SER A 10 -43.63 17.46 -1.98
CA SER A 10 -42.41 16.83 -1.44
C SER A 10 -41.28 17.05 -2.45
N PHE A 11 -40.40 17.99 -2.17
CA PHE A 11 -39.11 18.11 -2.85
C PHE A 11 -38.22 16.94 -2.38
N VAL A 12 -38.05 15.93 -3.23
CA VAL A 12 -37.00 14.93 -3.07
C VAL A 12 -35.69 15.59 -3.51
N PHE A 13 -34.88 16.00 -2.55
CA PHE A 13 -33.48 16.37 -2.81
C PHE A 13 -32.72 15.07 -3.14
N VAL A 14 -32.53 14.79 -4.42
CA VAL A 14 -31.53 13.82 -4.86
C VAL A 14 -30.18 14.52 -4.70
N THR A 15 -29.51 14.31 -3.58
CA THR A 15 -28.09 14.63 -3.43
C THR A 15 -27.31 13.73 -4.37
N LEU A 16 -26.86 14.27 -5.48
CA LEU A 16 -25.83 13.66 -6.32
C LEU A 16 -24.54 13.62 -5.50
N VAL A 17 -24.30 12.50 -4.83
CA VAL A 17 -23.01 12.22 -4.21
C VAL A 17 -22.01 12.05 -5.35
N SER A 18 -21.20 13.06 -5.59
CA SER A 18 -20.07 12.97 -6.52
C SER A 18 -18.94 12.24 -5.82
N VAL A 19 -18.88 10.92 -5.98
CA VAL A 19 -17.71 10.13 -5.55
C VAL A 19 -16.50 10.64 -6.31
N SER A 20 -15.57 11.27 -5.60
CA SER A 20 -14.32 11.77 -6.16
C SER A 20 -13.36 10.59 -6.36
N TYR A 21 -13.10 10.22 -7.60
CA TYR A 21 -12.11 9.19 -7.94
C TYR A 21 -10.75 9.85 -8.21
N ALA A 22 -9.68 9.24 -7.72
CA ALA A 22 -8.30 9.65 -8.00
C ALA A 22 -7.98 9.69 -9.52
N GLN A 23 -8.76 8.96 -10.31
CA GLN A 23 -8.65 8.94 -11.78
C GLN A 23 -10.04 9.17 -12.42
N PRO A 24 -10.56 10.41 -12.42
CA PRO A 24 -11.94 10.70 -12.82
C PRO A 24 -12.25 10.37 -14.31
N TRP A 25 -11.24 10.30 -15.19
CA TRP A 25 -11.44 9.92 -16.61
C TRP A 25 -11.78 8.43 -16.78
N THR A 26 -11.50 7.58 -15.81
CA THR A 26 -11.85 6.15 -15.89
C THR A 26 -13.35 5.89 -15.89
N LYS A 27 -14.14 6.86 -15.46
CA LYS A 27 -15.61 6.88 -15.57
C LYS A 27 -16.13 7.50 -16.87
N HIS A 28 -15.27 7.72 -17.83
CA HIS A 28 -15.76 8.20 -19.12
C HIS A 28 -16.71 7.15 -19.72
N PRO A 29 -17.91 7.53 -20.22
CA PRO A 29 -18.93 6.59 -20.71
C PRO A 29 -18.42 5.60 -21.74
N TYR A 30 -17.41 5.98 -22.50
CA TYR A 30 -16.76 5.11 -23.47
C TYR A 30 -15.99 3.96 -22.80
N LEU A 31 -15.28 4.21 -21.72
CA LEU A 31 -14.55 3.18 -20.96
C LEU A 31 -15.50 2.32 -20.12
N GLU A 32 -16.56 2.90 -19.57
CA GLU A 32 -17.58 2.14 -18.82
C GLU A 32 -18.34 1.14 -19.73
N LYS A 33 -18.64 1.55 -20.95
CA LYS A 33 -19.34 0.71 -21.93
C LYS A 33 -18.47 -0.42 -22.49
N ASN A 34 -17.15 -0.22 -22.57
CA ASN A 34 -16.18 -1.14 -23.18
C ASN A 34 -15.11 -1.62 -22.19
N LYS A 35 -15.43 -1.73 -20.91
CA LYS A 35 -14.48 -1.96 -19.81
C LYS A 35 -13.60 -3.21 -19.97
N SER A 36 -14.09 -4.23 -20.67
CA SER A 36 -13.34 -5.47 -20.96
C SER A 36 -12.52 -5.42 -22.26
N GLU A 37 -12.75 -4.40 -23.11
CA GLU A 37 -12.16 -4.31 -24.47
C GLU A 37 -11.35 -3.03 -24.68
N ALA A 38 -11.37 -2.10 -23.71
CA ALA A 38 -10.66 -0.83 -23.82
C ALA A 38 -9.15 -1.07 -23.91
N ASN A 39 -8.56 -0.58 -25.00
CA ASN A 39 -7.11 -0.65 -25.21
C ASN A 39 -6.41 0.64 -24.73
N PHE A 40 -5.09 0.67 -24.84
CA PHE A 40 -4.27 1.82 -24.45
C PHE A 40 -4.74 3.14 -25.07
N TYR A 41 -5.05 3.16 -26.37
CA TYR A 41 -5.47 4.38 -27.07
C TYR A 41 -6.85 4.87 -26.62
N ASP A 42 -7.73 3.96 -26.19
CA ASP A 42 -9.03 4.32 -25.65
C ASP A 42 -8.91 5.01 -24.29
N ILE A 43 -8.03 4.50 -23.44
CA ILE A 43 -7.71 5.09 -22.15
C ILE A 43 -7.06 6.46 -22.34
N GLN A 44 -6.08 6.56 -23.26
CA GLN A 44 -5.43 7.81 -23.60
C GLN A 44 -6.44 8.86 -24.10
N LYS A 45 -7.34 8.48 -25.00
CA LYS A 45 -8.40 9.36 -25.52
C LYS A 45 -9.35 9.84 -24.41
N ALA A 46 -9.74 8.95 -23.49
CA ALA A 46 -10.61 9.31 -22.36
C ALA A 46 -9.91 10.30 -21.42
N PHE A 47 -8.62 10.08 -21.14
CA PHE A 47 -7.82 10.99 -20.33
C PHE A 47 -7.74 12.39 -20.95
N TYR A 48 -7.33 12.52 -22.20
CA TYR A 48 -7.20 13.82 -22.87
C TYR A 48 -8.55 14.51 -23.06
N LYS A 49 -9.62 13.73 -23.27
CA LYS A 49 -10.97 14.32 -23.30
C LYS A 49 -11.44 14.85 -21.94
N TYR A 50 -11.07 14.15 -20.86
CA TYR A 50 -11.40 14.62 -19.51
C TYR A 50 -10.62 15.89 -19.14
N TRP A 51 -9.32 15.88 -19.38
CA TRP A 51 -8.45 17.00 -19.03
C TRP A 51 -8.61 18.18 -19.99
N GLY A 52 -8.68 17.94 -21.31
CA GLY A 52 -8.91 18.98 -22.33
C GLY A 52 -8.19 20.29 -22.02
N ASP A 53 -8.97 21.35 -21.85
CA ASP A 53 -8.48 22.68 -21.50
C ASP A 53 -8.50 22.97 -19.99
N LYS A 54 -8.73 21.96 -19.14
CA LYS A 54 -8.74 22.14 -17.69
C LYS A 54 -7.33 22.41 -17.16
N PRO A 55 -7.19 23.34 -16.20
CA PRO A 55 -5.94 23.53 -15.52
C PRO A 55 -5.53 22.27 -14.75
N TYR A 56 -4.23 22.09 -14.56
CA TYR A 56 -3.71 21.01 -13.74
C TYR A 56 -4.20 21.13 -12.29
N GLU A 57 -4.77 20.04 -11.77
CA GLU A 57 -5.17 19.90 -10.37
C GLU A 57 -4.36 18.77 -9.72
N ARG A 58 -3.85 19.02 -8.51
CA ARG A 58 -3.18 17.99 -7.71
C ARG A 58 -4.17 16.88 -7.32
N SER A 59 -3.66 15.68 -7.03
CA SER A 59 -4.43 14.52 -6.53
C SER A 59 -5.57 14.03 -7.44
N LYS A 60 -5.59 14.46 -8.72
CA LYS A 60 -6.55 14.00 -9.73
C LYS A 60 -5.95 12.99 -10.72
N GLY A 61 -4.81 12.38 -10.38
CA GLY A 61 -4.17 11.32 -11.15
C GLY A 61 -3.49 11.75 -12.46
N TYR A 62 -3.28 13.05 -12.71
CA TYR A 62 -2.66 13.52 -13.95
C TYR A 62 -1.24 13.01 -14.12
N LYS A 63 -0.39 13.19 -13.10
CA LYS A 63 1.01 12.76 -13.14
C LYS A 63 1.13 11.24 -13.27
N GLN A 64 0.32 10.50 -12.54
CA GLN A 64 0.27 9.04 -12.57
C GLN A 64 -0.07 8.52 -13.96
N PHE A 65 -1.08 9.13 -14.60
CA PHE A 65 -1.42 8.78 -15.97
C PHE A 65 -0.27 9.09 -16.94
N LYS A 66 0.38 10.24 -16.83
CA LYS A 66 1.49 10.62 -17.73
C LYS A 66 2.69 9.68 -17.62
N ARG A 67 2.98 9.19 -16.41
CA ARG A 67 4.01 8.16 -16.18
C ARG A 67 3.60 6.82 -16.82
N TRP A 68 2.38 6.39 -16.58
CA TRP A 68 1.82 5.18 -17.18
C TRP A 68 1.77 5.28 -18.70
N GLU A 69 1.36 6.39 -19.26
CA GLU A 69 1.34 6.64 -20.70
C GLU A 69 2.74 6.53 -21.31
N TYR A 70 3.73 7.15 -20.68
CA TYR A 70 5.13 7.09 -21.13
C TYR A 70 5.65 5.65 -21.16
N ASP A 71 5.45 4.90 -20.09
CA ASP A 71 5.87 3.51 -19.98
C ASP A 71 5.13 2.59 -20.96
N MET A 72 3.83 2.79 -21.14
CA MET A 72 2.98 1.90 -21.94
C MET A 72 3.01 2.20 -23.44
N THR A 73 3.33 3.42 -23.85
CA THR A 73 3.34 3.80 -25.28
C THR A 73 4.16 2.83 -26.14
N PRO A 74 5.44 2.53 -25.85
CA PRO A 74 6.21 1.59 -26.67
C PRO A 74 5.72 0.15 -26.54
N LYS A 75 5.11 -0.21 -25.41
CA LYS A 75 4.65 -1.57 -25.13
C LYS A 75 3.34 -1.91 -25.85
N CYS A 76 2.52 -0.90 -26.14
CA CYS A 76 1.20 -1.05 -26.76
C CYS A 76 1.20 -0.75 -28.26
N TYR A 77 2.31 -0.24 -28.81
CA TYR A 77 2.41 0.05 -30.25
C TYR A 77 2.51 -1.25 -31.09
N PRO A 78 1.86 -1.34 -32.27
CA PRO A 78 1.03 -0.30 -32.90
C PRO A 78 -0.48 -0.40 -32.61
N ASP A 79 -0.96 -1.51 -32.09
CA ASP A 79 -2.39 -1.89 -32.03
C ASP A 79 -3.11 -1.43 -30.74
N GLY A 80 -2.37 -0.89 -29.77
CA GLY A 80 -2.90 -0.43 -28.49
C GLY A 80 -3.22 -1.55 -27.51
N ASN A 81 -2.89 -2.79 -27.79
CA ASN A 81 -3.13 -3.91 -26.90
C ASN A 81 -2.25 -3.79 -25.65
N ILE A 82 -2.89 -3.76 -24.48
CA ILE A 82 -2.17 -3.75 -23.21
C ILE A 82 -1.62 -5.16 -22.97
N PRO A 83 -0.28 -5.32 -22.90
CA PRO A 83 0.31 -6.65 -22.75
C PRO A 83 -0.03 -7.26 -21.39
N GLU A 84 -0.24 -8.58 -21.40
CA GLU A 84 -0.36 -9.37 -20.17
C GLU A 84 0.89 -9.23 -19.30
N PRO A 85 0.76 -9.14 -17.95
CA PRO A 85 1.88 -8.93 -17.05
C PRO A 85 3.04 -9.93 -17.24
N LEU A 86 2.72 -11.17 -17.59
CA LEU A 86 3.71 -12.23 -17.78
C LEU A 86 4.30 -12.32 -19.20
N LYS A 87 3.78 -11.54 -20.18
CA LYS A 87 4.20 -11.65 -21.58
C LYS A 87 5.70 -11.40 -21.75
N TYR A 88 6.19 -10.27 -21.26
CA TYR A 88 7.61 -9.91 -21.38
C TYR A 88 8.52 -10.90 -20.67
N PHE A 89 8.12 -11.39 -19.52
CA PHE A 89 8.88 -12.39 -18.78
C PHE A 89 8.94 -13.73 -19.52
N SER A 90 7.85 -14.16 -20.13
CA SER A 90 7.83 -15.38 -20.95
C SER A 90 8.72 -15.25 -22.19
N GLU A 91 8.71 -14.11 -22.85
CA GLU A 91 9.60 -13.83 -23.99
C GLU A 91 11.06 -13.74 -23.56
N TYR A 92 11.35 -13.10 -22.40
CA TYR A 92 12.69 -13.10 -21.82
C TYR A 92 13.20 -14.51 -21.52
N LYS A 93 12.38 -15.36 -20.90
CA LYS A 93 12.74 -16.77 -20.67
C LYS A 93 13.03 -17.52 -21.96
N LYS A 94 12.24 -17.31 -23.01
CA LYS A 94 12.52 -17.88 -24.33
C LYS A 94 13.86 -17.36 -24.88
N PHE A 95 14.12 -16.06 -24.77
CA PHE A 95 15.40 -15.47 -25.19
C PHE A 95 16.59 -16.11 -24.47
N LEU A 96 16.53 -16.37 -23.17
CA LEU A 96 17.59 -17.02 -22.40
C LEU A 96 17.97 -18.41 -22.95
N THR A 97 17.05 -19.09 -23.62
CA THR A 97 17.30 -20.41 -24.23
C THR A 97 17.89 -20.31 -25.65
N THR A 98 18.04 -19.12 -26.20
CA THR A 98 18.50 -18.93 -27.59
C THR A 98 20.03 -19.01 -27.69
N ALA A 99 20.50 -19.40 -28.90
CA ALA A 99 21.92 -19.34 -29.25
C ALA A 99 22.51 -17.91 -29.17
N GLN A 100 21.68 -16.89 -29.37
CA GLN A 100 22.08 -15.49 -29.28
C GLN A 100 22.42 -15.10 -27.84
N TYR A 101 21.63 -15.55 -26.83
CA TYR A 101 21.96 -15.35 -25.43
C TYR A 101 23.31 -16.00 -25.07
N SER A 102 23.51 -17.26 -25.48
CA SER A 102 24.77 -17.98 -25.21
C SER A 102 25.98 -17.32 -25.89
N LYS A 103 25.78 -16.64 -27.04
CA LYS A 103 26.81 -15.88 -27.74
C LYS A 103 27.12 -14.57 -27.03
N ASN A 104 26.10 -13.89 -26.50
CA ASN A 104 26.24 -12.61 -25.80
C ASN A 104 26.93 -12.78 -24.43
N LEU A 105 26.76 -13.92 -23.76
CA LEU A 105 27.49 -14.23 -22.51
C LEU A 105 29.02 -14.22 -22.68
N LYS A 106 29.53 -14.47 -23.91
CA LYS A 106 30.97 -14.43 -24.19
C LYS A 106 31.53 -13.01 -24.37
N SER A 107 30.66 -12.01 -24.51
CA SER A 107 31.02 -10.59 -24.69
C SER A 107 30.47 -9.71 -23.56
N GLN A 108 30.40 -10.22 -22.33
CA GLN A 108 29.77 -9.52 -21.21
C GLN A 108 30.38 -8.16 -20.98
N GLN A 109 29.64 -7.13 -21.32
CA GLN A 109 29.69 -5.86 -20.60
C GLN A 109 28.97 -6.07 -19.27
N ILE A 110 29.72 -6.08 -18.19
CA ILE A 110 29.16 -6.22 -16.83
C ILE A 110 28.53 -4.87 -16.48
N TRP A 111 27.22 -4.87 -16.33
CA TRP A 111 26.53 -3.73 -15.73
C TRP A 111 26.96 -3.60 -14.26
N THR A 112 27.56 -2.49 -13.91
CA THR A 112 27.89 -2.17 -12.52
C THR A 112 26.81 -1.24 -11.98
N PRO A 113 26.17 -1.55 -10.83
CA PRO A 113 25.22 -0.64 -10.21
C PRO A 113 25.93 0.67 -9.84
N LEU A 114 25.44 1.81 -10.33
CA LEU A 114 25.99 3.13 -9.98
C LEU A 114 25.32 3.76 -8.75
N GLY A 115 24.28 3.10 -8.21
CA GLY A 115 23.61 3.58 -7.02
C GLY A 115 22.22 3.91 -7.31
N LEU A 116 21.31 4.42 -6.60
CA LEU A 116 21.19 4.96 -5.26
C LEU A 116 21.00 3.84 -4.20
N ASN A 117 22.02 3.57 -3.42
CA ASN A 117 21.95 2.61 -2.31
C ASN A 117 21.99 3.33 -0.96
N SER A 118 22.30 4.61 -0.97
CA SER A 118 22.29 5.49 0.18
C SER A 118 22.02 6.92 -0.27
N TRP A 119 21.64 7.77 0.64
CA TRP A 119 21.41 9.18 0.35
C TRP A 119 22.15 10.07 1.37
N VAL A 120 22.44 11.29 0.96
CA VAL A 120 23.00 12.33 1.83
C VAL A 120 22.04 13.51 1.87
N ASN A 121 22.01 14.22 2.99
CA ASN A 121 21.17 15.41 3.16
C ASN A 121 21.43 16.40 2.03
N GLY A 122 20.37 16.73 1.29
CA GLY A 122 20.41 17.76 0.25
C GLY A 122 20.56 19.15 0.87
N VAL A 123 21.11 20.08 0.09
CA VAL A 123 21.29 21.49 0.49
C VAL A 123 19.94 22.17 0.80
N SER A 124 18.84 21.66 0.23
CA SER A 124 17.48 22.19 0.41
C SER A 124 16.78 21.73 1.70
N GLY A 125 17.40 20.85 2.51
CA GLY A 125 16.74 20.21 3.66
C GLY A 125 15.75 19.10 3.28
N TYR A 126 15.53 18.85 1.98
CA TYR A 126 14.74 17.74 1.47
C TYR A 126 15.66 16.57 1.11
N ASN A 127 15.39 15.41 1.68
CA ASN A 127 16.17 14.22 1.44
C ASN A 127 15.50 13.37 0.35
N PRO A 128 16.25 12.86 -0.63
CA PRO A 128 15.66 12.11 -1.74
C PRO A 128 15.13 10.72 -1.33
N GLY A 129 15.67 10.11 -0.26
CA GLY A 129 15.38 8.72 0.12
C GLY A 129 15.90 7.68 -0.87
N ASN A 130 15.76 6.40 -0.53
CA ASN A 130 16.18 5.28 -1.39
C ASN A 130 15.03 4.75 -2.27
N GLY A 131 13.77 5.00 -1.88
CA GLY A 131 12.58 4.56 -2.58
C GLY A 131 11.51 4.00 -1.64
N ARG A 132 10.33 3.75 -2.18
CA ARG A 132 9.13 3.42 -1.42
C ARG A 132 9.14 1.99 -0.86
N ILE A 133 8.72 1.88 0.42
CA ILE A 133 8.47 0.62 1.12
C ILE A 133 6.99 0.53 1.51
N ASN A 134 6.26 -0.43 0.92
CA ASN A 134 4.84 -0.65 1.20
C ASN A 134 4.59 -1.57 2.41
N ALA A 135 5.52 -2.46 2.73
CA ALA A 135 5.37 -3.36 3.87
C ALA A 135 6.73 -3.72 4.50
N VAL A 136 6.70 -3.84 5.80
CA VAL A 136 7.83 -4.34 6.62
C VAL A 136 7.35 -5.56 7.38
N THR A 137 8.20 -6.60 7.47
CA THR A 137 7.97 -7.80 8.27
C THR A 137 9.24 -8.19 8.98
N VAL A 138 9.14 -8.48 10.27
CA VAL A 138 10.25 -8.89 11.13
C VAL A 138 10.02 -10.34 11.60
N ASP A 139 11.07 -11.15 11.55
CA ASP A 139 11.05 -12.49 12.14
C ASP A 139 11.11 -12.36 13.66
N MET A 140 10.02 -12.71 14.34
CA MET A 140 9.95 -12.61 15.80
C MET A 140 10.85 -13.60 16.55
N ASN A 141 11.34 -14.64 15.87
CA ASN A 141 12.32 -15.57 16.43
C ASN A 141 13.77 -15.07 16.30
N ASN A 142 14.02 -14.20 15.31
CA ASN A 142 15.30 -13.54 15.11
C ASN A 142 15.08 -12.13 14.55
N ARG A 143 14.99 -11.14 15.40
CA ARG A 143 14.67 -9.74 15.03
C ARG A 143 15.71 -9.06 14.14
N ASN A 144 16.90 -9.66 13.94
CA ASN A 144 17.85 -9.20 12.94
C ASN A 144 17.40 -9.53 11.51
N ASN A 145 16.47 -10.47 11.36
CA ASN A 145 15.86 -10.78 10.07
C ASN A 145 14.69 -9.85 9.80
N ILE A 146 14.90 -8.85 8.93
CA ILE A 146 13.89 -7.90 8.52
C ILE A 146 13.69 -8.02 7.01
N TYR A 147 12.44 -7.99 6.59
CA TYR A 147 12.05 -8.07 5.19
C TYR A 147 11.24 -6.84 4.82
N VAL A 148 11.52 -6.29 3.65
CA VAL A 148 10.78 -5.14 3.11
C VAL A 148 10.26 -5.44 1.72
N ALA A 149 9.05 -4.95 1.42
CA ALA A 149 8.40 -5.07 0.13
C ALA A 149 8.31 -3.69 -0.53
N ALA A 150 8.96 -3.57 -1.69
CA ALA A 150 8.99 -2.34 -2.47
C ALA A 150 8.08 -2.50 -3.73
N PRO A 151 7.22 -1.52 -4.06
CA PRO A 151 6.21 -1.64 -5.11
C PRO A 151 6.78 -1.71 -6.53
N SER A 152 8.07 -1.46 -6.70
CA SER A 152 8.79 -1.62 -7.97
C SER A 152 10.21 -2.17 -7.79
N GLY A 153 10.63 -2.44 -6.54
CA GLY A 153 11.97 -2.90 -6.19
C GLY A 153 12.06 -4.33 -5.68
N GLY A 154 10.93 -5.07 -5.65
CA GLY A 154 10.92 -6.45 -5.17
C GLY A 154 10.96 -6.59 -3.66
N ILE A 155 11.47 -7.73 -3.21
CA ILE A 155 11.66 -8.04 -1.80
C ILE A 155 13.14 -7.96 -1.46
N TRP A 156 13.43 -7.28 -0.36
CA TRP A 156 14.77 -7.19 0.21
C TRP A 156 14.77 -7.74 1.64
N MET A 157 15.88 -8.32 2.02
CA MET A 157 16.08 -8.93 3.34
C MET A 157 17.40 -8.49 3.94
N THR A 158 17.40 -8.20 5.22
CA THR A 158 18.58 -8.14 6.07
C THR A 158 18.59 -9.30 7.06
N LYS A 159 19.80 -9.75 7.46
CA LYS A 159 20.03 -10.73 8.54
C LYS A 159 20.85 -10.17 9.69
N ASP A 160 21.17 -8.88 9.61
CA ASP A 160 22.06 -8.17 10.55
C ASP A 160 21.42 -6.88 11.09
N GLY A 161 20.07 -6.82 11.11
CA GLY A 161 19.30 -5.72 11.67
C GLY A 161 19.34 -4.44 10.83
N GLY A 162 19.56 -4.56 9.52
CA GLY A 162 19.56 -3.43 8.60
C GLY A 162 20.93 -2.90 8.24
N MET A 163 22.02 -3.52 8.70
CA MET A 163 23.38 -3.09 8.33
C MET A 163 23.72 -3.45 6.88
N SER A 164 23.12 -4.50 6.34
CA SER A 164 23.23 -4.85 4.93
C SER A 164 21.92 -5.45 4.39
N TRP A 165 21.67 -5.23 3.09
CA TRP A 165 20.47 -5.70 2.43
C TRP A 165 20.78 -6.55 1.21
N ASN A 166 19.99 -7.61 1.02
CA ASN A 166 20.08 -8.47 -0.13
C ASN A 166 18.72 -8.59 -0.81
N THR A 167 18.71 -8.51 -2.13
CA THR A 167 17.49 -8.75 -2.91
C THR A 167 17.18 -10.25 -2.96
N MET A 168 15.89 -10.57 -2.99
CA MET A 168 15.40 -11.95 -3.03
C MET A 168 14.45 -12.22 -4.20
N PHE A 169 14.10 -11.20 -4.98
CA PHE A 169 12.98 -11.28 -5.91
C PHE A 169 13.31 -10.91 -7.36
N ASP A 170 14.57 -10.58 -7.68
CA ASP A 170 15.02 -10.06 -8.98
C ASP A 170 14.78 -11.00 -10.17
N THR A 171 14.65 -12.30 -9.93
CA THR A 171 14.37 -13.30 -10.97
C THR A 171 12.89 -13.47 -11.27
N MET A 172 12.04 -12.72 -10.60
CA MET A 172 10.59 -12.84 -10.73
C MET A 172 10.04 -12.02 -11.90
N ALA A 173 8.88 -12.44 -12.36
CA ALA A 173 8.22 -11.80 -13.52
C ALA A 173 7.77 -10.37 -13.26
N VAL A 174 7.48 -10.04 -12.01
CA VAL A 174 7.01 -8.73 -11.55
C VAL A 174 7.71 -8.41 -10.25
N LEU A 175 8.34 -7.26 -10.20
CA LEU A 175 9.02 -6.77 -8.98
C LEU A 175 8.08 -5.97 -8.07
N GLY A 176 6.87 -5.60 -8.53
CA GLY A 176 5.90 -4.91 -7.68
C GLY A 176 5.43 -5.78 -6.54
N THR A 177 5.71 -5.38 -5.30
CA THR A 177 5.33 -6.11 -4.10
C THR A 177 4.74 -5.17 -3.05
N SER A 178 3.63 -5.60 -2.40
CA SER A 178 2.95 -4.81 -1.38
C SER A 178 2.67 -5.60 -0.10
N ALA A 179 2.85 -6.91 -0.13
CA ALA A 179 2.65 -7.76 1.04
C ALA A 179 3.77 -8.78 1.16
N ILE A 180 4.23 -8.96 2.39
CA ILE A 180 5.16 -10.03 2.76
C ILE A 180 4.76 -10.57 4.13
N THR A 181 4.78 -11.88 4.30
CA THR A 181 4.52 -12.52 5.59
C THR A 181 5.33 -13.80 5.73
N ILE A 182 5.76 -14.08 6.95
CA ILE A 182 6.55 -15.24 7.33
C ILE A 182 5.62 -16.25 7.99
N HIS A 183 5.82 -17.53 7.72
CA HIS A 183 5.08 -18.59 8.39
C HIS A 183 5.45 -18.63 9.88
N PRO A 184 4.47 -18.69 10.80
CA PRO A 184 4.73 -18.57 12.23
C PRO A 184 5.66 -19.64 12.81
N ASP A 185 5.59 -20.87 12.28
CA ASP A 185 6.35 -22.00 12.82
C ASP A 185 7.63 -22.30 12.01
N ASN A 186 7.81 -21.70 10.83
CA ASN A 186 8.97 -21.95 9.98
C ASN A 186 9.35 -20.69 9.17
N PRO A 187 10.40 -19.95 9.55
CA PRO A 187 10.79 -18.72 8.89
C PRO A 187 11.33 -18.91 7.45
N ASP A 188 11.66 -20.14 7.04
CA ASP A 188 12.02 -20.41 5.64
C ASP A 188 10.82 -20.40 4.71
N ILE A 189 9.60 -20.47 5.25
CA ILE A 189 8.38 -20.35 4.48
C ILE A 189 7.92 -18.90 4.49
N ILE A 190 7.99 -18.27 3.31
CA ILE A 190 7.66 -16.85 3.10
C ILE A 190 6.61 -16.74 2.01
N PHE A 191 5.63 -15.86 2.20
CA PHE A 191 4.64 -15.53 1.20
C PHE A 191 4.75 -14.06 0.80
N VAL A 192 4.65 -13.79 -0.50
CA VAL A 192 4.75 -12.46 -1.09
C VAL A 192 3.52 -12.19 -1.95
N GLY A 193 2.87 -11.07 -1.71
CA GLY A 193 1.78 -10.54 -2.52
C GLY A 193 2.30 -9.50 -3.50
N THR A 194 2.01 -9.69 -4.79
CA THR A 194 2.50 -8.82 -5.86
C THR A 194 1.50 -7.73 -6.23
N GLY A 195 2.01 -6.67 -6.85
CA GLY A 195 1.31 -5.46 -7.28
C GLY A 195 1.63 -4.27 -6.39
N ASP A 196 1.18 -3.09 -6.78
CA ASP A 196 1.31 -1.85 -6.01
C ASP A 196 -0.03 -1.48 -5.37
N ARG A 197 -0.10 -1.60 -4.05
CA ARG A 197 -1.30 -1.33 -3.24
C ARG A 197 -1.70 0.14 -3.27
N ASP A 198 -0.73 1.04 -3.30
CA ASP A 198 -0.97 2.44 -3.01
C ASP A 198 -1.02 3.32 -4.26
N ALA A 199 -0.11 3.16 -5.24
CA ALA A 199 -0.09 3.97 -6.45
C ALA A 199 -0.62 3.25 -7.71
N TRP A 200 -0.77 1.92 -7.68
CA TRP A 200 -1.21 1.09 -8.82
C TRP A 200 -0.25 1.14 -10.02
N ASP A 201 1.00 1.55 -9.80
CA ASP A 201 2.03 1.68 -10.81
C ASP A 201 2.47 0.34 -11.38
N THR A 202 2.43 -0.73 -10.57
CA THR A 202 2.75 -2.09 -10.99
C THR A 202 1.59 -3.05 -10.77
N LYS A 203 1.40 -3.95 -11.74
CA LYS A 203 0.35 -4.97 -11.69
C LYS A 203 0.85 -6.21 -10.96
N GLY A 204 -0.02 -6.78 -10.13
CA GLY A 204 0.26 -8.05 -9.47
C GLY A 204 0.06 -9.26 -10.39
N THR A 205 0.74 -10.34 -10.06
CA THR A 205 0.60 -11.67 -10.67
C THR A 205 0.20 -12.73 -9.67
N GLY A 206 -0.25 -12.33 -8.49
CA GLY A 206 -0.76 -13.20 -7.44
C GLY A 206 0.16 -13.32 -6.24
N ILE A 207 0.05 -14.44 -5.55
CA ILE A 207 0.83 -14.75 -4.36
C ILE A 207 1.92 -15.76 -4.72
N TYR A 208 3.14 -15.46 -4.32
CA TYR A 208 4.27 -16.37 -4.41
C TYR A 208 4.65 -16.89 -3.05
N LYS A 209 5.16 -18.14 -3.02
CA LYS A 209 5.65 -18.82 -1.84
C LYS A 209 7.10 -19.23 -2.06
N SER A 210 7.93 -18.97 -1.08
CA SER A 210 9.22 -19.62 -0.89
C SER A 210 9.10 -20.68 0.22
N ALA A 211 9.91 -21.73 0.15
CA ALA A 211 10.05 -22.74 1.19
C ALA A 211 11.54 -22.95 1.59
N ASP A 212 12.40 -22.04 1.14
CA ASP A 212 13.87 -22.10 1.28
C ASP A 212 14.48 -20.73 1.66
N GLY A 213 13.75 -19.96 2.47
CA GLY A 213 14.20 -18.66 2.97
C GLY A 213 14.34 -17.60 1.86
N GLY A 214 13.54 -17.70 0.78
CA GLY A 214 13.52 -16.74 -0.32
C GLY A 214 14.51 -17.02 -1.45
N THR A 215 15.18 -18.16 -1.44
CA THR A 215 16.12 -18.54 -2.50
C THR A 215 15.39 -18.89 -3.81
N SER A 216 14.24 -19.55 -3.69
CA SER A 216 13.37 -19.83 -4.84
C SER A 216 11.91 -19.54 -4.53
N TRP A 217 11.14 -19.29 -5.59
CA TRP A 217 9.74 -18.86 -5.48
C TRP A 217 8.83 -19.62 -6.45
N SER A 218 7.65 -19.98 -5.97
CA SER A 218 6.61 -20.63 -6.75
C SER A 218 5.28 -19.91 -6.58
N ASN A 219 4.48 -19.80 -7.66
CA ASN A 219 3.13 -19.25 -7.58
C ASN A 219 2.21 -20.21 -6.81
N THR A 220 1.36 -19.68 -5.93
CA THR A 220 0.46 -20.45 -5.07
C THR A 220 -0.87 -20.83 -5.74
N GLY A 221 -0.97 -20.78 -7.06
CA GLY A 221 -2.18 -21.13 -7.78
C GLY A 221 -3.32 -20.09 -7.65
N MET A 222 -3.05 -18.93 -7.10
CA MET A 222 -3.97 -17.80 -7.21
C MET A 222 -3.87 -17.27 -8.65
N HIS A 223 -4.75 -17.77 -9.52
CA HIS A 223 -4.74 -17.39 -10.92
C HIS A 223 -5.34 -16.01 -11.10
N TYR A 224 -4.65 -15.18 -11.84
CA TYR A 224 -5.06 -13.84 -12.20
C TYR A 224 -5.79 -13.81 -13.54
N ASN A 225 -6.94 -13.19 -13.52
CA ASN A 225 -7.48 -12.55 -14.70
C ASN A 225 -6.73 -11.20 -14.87
N PRO A 226 -6.24 -10.85 -16.08
CA PRO A 226 -5.15 -9.88 -16.30
C PRO A 226 -5.45 -8.43 -15.95
N ILE A 227 -6.62 -8.10 -15.44
CA ILE A 227 -7.05 -6.73 -15.23
C ILE A 227 -6.89 -6.35 -13.75
N TYR A 228 -5.78 -5.69 -13.41
CA TYR A 228 -5.61 -4.85 -12.21
C TYR A 228 -5.87 -5.54 -10.86
N ARG A 229 -5.07 -6.54 -10.48
CA ARG A 229 -5.20 -7.16 -9.17
C ARG A 229 -3.92 -7.06 -8.38
N ASN A 230 -4.03 -6.43 -7.22
CA ASN A 230 -2.96 -6.36 -6.25
C ASN A 230 -3.31 -7.23 -5.06
N ILE A 231 -2.29 -7.81 -4.44
CA ILE A 231 -2.38 -8.44 -3.13
C ILE A 231 -1.80 -7.48 -2.11
N ASN A 232 -2.66 -6.94 -1.28
CA ASN A 232 -2.36 -5.83 -0.38
C ASN A 232 -1.87 -6.30 0.99
N LYS A 233 -2.38 -7.45 1.46
CA LYS A 233 -2.00 -8.09 2.73
C LYS A 233 -2.16 -9.59 2.65
N ILE A 234 -1.29 -10.34 3.31
CA ILE A 234 -1.43 -11.78 3.53
C ILE A 234 -1.46 -12.02 5.04
N LEU A 235 -2.48 -12.70 5.52
CA LEU A 235 -2.71 -13.00 6.93
C LEU A 235 -2.70 -14.51 7.14
N ILE A 236 -1.77 -15.03 7.93
CA ILE A 236 -1.67 -16.44 8.29
C ILE A 236 -2.28 -16.63 9.69
N ASN A 237 -3.12 -17.65 9.86
CA ASN A 237 -3.64 -17.97 11.18
C ASN A 237 -2.52 -18.56 12.06
N PRO A 238 -2.16 -17.93 13.18
CA PRO A 238 -1.04 -18.40 14.01
C PRO A 238 -1.31 -19.75 14.69
N LEU A 239 -2.58 -20.12 14.88
CA LEU A 239 -2.96 -21.41 15.49
C LEU A 239 -3.19 -22.52 14.46
N ASN A 240 -3.37 -22.17 13.19
CA ASN A 240 -3.56 -23.10 12.09
C ASN A 240 -3.04 -22.47 10.79
N PRO A 241 -1.74 -22.57 10.49
CA PRO A 241 -1.14 -21.93 9.33
C PRO A 241 -1.67 -22.40 7.95
N ASN A 242 -2.39 -23.53 7.90
CA ASN A 242 -3.11 -23.91 6.70
C ASN A 242 -4.26 -22.95 6.35
N LYS A 243 -4.76 -22.20 7.33
CA LYS A 243 -5.81 -21.21 7.13
C LYS A 243 -5.19 -19.83 6.94
N MET A 244 -5.38 -19.28 5.76
CA MET A 244 -4.79 -18.02 5.36
C MET A 244 -5.83 -17.13 4.70
N PHE A 245 -5.59 -15.82 4.72
CA PHE A 245 -6.40 -14.81 4.03
C PHE A 245 -5.50 -13.87 3.25
N ALA A 246 -6.04 -13.33 2.16
CA ALA A 246 -5.39 -12.31 1.36
C ALA A 246 -6.36 -11.17 1.09
N ALA A 247 -5.99 -9.96 1.52
CA ALA A 247 -6.63 -8.73 1.07
C ALA A 247 -6.17 -8.40 -0.34
N SER A 248 -7.08 -7.98 -1.17
CA SER A 248 -6.81 -7.68 -2.57
C SER A 248 -7.67 -6.54 -3.10
N SER A 249 -7.36 -6.10 -4.31
CA SER A 249 -8.17 -5.14 -5.06
C SER A 249 -9.58 -5.63 -5.44
N GLU A 250 -9.95 -6.89 -5.13
CA GLU A 250 -11.28 -7.47 -5.37
C GLU A 250 -12.03 -7.83 -4.11
N GLY A 251 -11.38 -7.75 -2.95
CA GLY A 251 -11.93 -8.18 -1.68
C GLY A 251 -11.00 -9.13 -0.91
N VAL A 252 -11.57 -10.11 -0.21
CA VAL A 252 -10.83 -11.04 0.63
C VAL A 252 -10.88 -12.45 0.07
N TYR A 253 -9.71 -13.03 -0.16
CA TYR A 253 -9.54 -14.45 -0.49
C TYR A 253 -9.16 -15.24 0.76
N ARG A 254 -9.57 -16.50 0.78
CA ARG A 254 -9.22 -17.47 1.83
C ARG A 254 -8.61 -18.73 1.23
N SER A 255 -7.55 -19.21 1.86
CA SER A 255 -7.01 -20.55 1.70
C SER A 255 -7.29 -21.40 2.95
N LYS A 256 -7.44 -22.72 2.77
CA LYS A 256 -7.55 -23.73 3.84
C LYS A 256 -6.45 -24.79 3.77
N ASN A 257 -5.47 -24.61 2.87
CA ASN A 257 -4.42 -25.59 2.57
C ASN A 257 -3.04 -24.94 2.40
N GLY A 258 -2.72 -23.96 3.28
CA GLY A 258 -1.40 -23.32 3.30
C GLY A 258 -1.07 -22.53 2.03
N GLY A 259 -2.09 -21.91 1.42
CA GLY A 259 -1.93 -21.10 0.23
C GLY A 259 -1.97 -21.85 -1.10
N ALA A 260 -2.16 -23.18 -1.10
CA ALA A 260 -2.17 -23.95 -2.35
C ALA A 260 -3.38 -23.64 -3.25
N THR A 261 -4.52 -23.32 -2.66
CA THR A 261 -5.71 -22.85 -3.39
C THR A 261 -6.41 -21.73 -2.63
N TRP A 262 -7.08 -20.84 -3.36
CA TRP A 262 -7.73 -19.65 -2.84
C TRP A 262 -9.16 -19.51 -3.34
N VAL A 263 -10.06 -19.06 -2.46
CA VAL A 263 -11.47 -18.80 -2.76
C VAL A 263 -11.83 -17.40 -2.29
N LEU A 264 -12.48 -16.61 -3.15
CA LEU A 264 -13.01 -15.30 -2.79
C LEU A 264 -14.17 -15.48 -1.80
N VAL A 265 -14.01 -14.96 -0.57
CA VAL A 265 -15.00 -15.08 0.52
C VAL A 265 -15.71 -13.77 0.83
N TYR A 266 -15.17 -12.66 0.36
CA TYR A 266 -15.79 -11.34 0.41
C TYR A 266 -15.46 -10.59 -0.86
N HIS A 267 -16.49 -10.33 -1.68
CA HIS A 267 -16.36 -9.53 -2.89
C HIS A 267 -16.75 -8.09 -2.59
N SER A 268 -15.84 -7.18 -2.84
CA SER A 268 -16.01 -5.74 -2.62
C SER A 268 -15.14 -4.97 -3.60
N SER A 269 -15.08 -3.66 -3.42
CA SER A 269 -13.95 -2.85 -3.82
C SER A 269 -12.68 -3.32 -3.08
N GLU A 270 -11.57 -2.65 -3.30
CA GLU A 270 -10.29 -2.96 -2.67
C GLU A 270 -10.38 -3.11 -1.15
N VAL A 271 -9.76 -4.17 -0.62
CA VAL A 271 -9.43 -4.33 0.80
C VAL A 271 -7.93 -4.16 0.95
N LYS A 272 -7.49 -3.25 1.81
CA LYS A 272 -6.07 -2.86 1.94
C LYS A 272 -5.35 -3.58 3.08
N ASP A 273 -6.01 -3.80 4.20
CA ASP A 273 -5.41 -4.49 5.36
C ASP A 273 -6.33 -5.57 5.94
N LEU A 274 -5.72 -6.54 6.62
CA LEU A 274 -6.39 -7.61 7.38
C LEU A 274 -5.61 -7.90 8.65
N LYS A 275 -6.32 -8.00 9.79
CA LYS A 275 -5.72 -8.40 11.08
C LYS A 275 -6.68 -9.31 11.85
N TYR A 276 -6.13 -10.22 12.64
CA TYR A 276 -6.91 -10.93 13.66
C TYR A 276 -7.17 -10.03 14.86
N LYS A 277 -8.28 -10.27 15.55
CA LYS A 277 -8.44 -9.78 16.91
C LYS A 277 -7.35 -10.42 17.77
N PRO A 278 -6.63 -9.65 18.59
CA PRO A 278 -5.66 -10.22 19.53
C PRO A 278 -6.31 -11.31 20.39
N ASN A 279 -5.62 -12.43 20.53
CA ASN A 279 -6.06 -13.62 21.28
C ASN A 279 -7.34 -14.33 20.77
N ASP A 280 -7.90 -13.93 19.60
CA ASP A 280 -9.09 -14.54 19.03
C ASP A 280 -9.01 -14.62 17.51
N THR A 281 -8.59 -15.77 16.97
CA THR A 281 -8.50 -16.02 15.52
C THR A 281 -9.86 -16.31 14.86
N THR A 282 -10.96 -16.27 15.61
CA THR A 282 -12.31 -16.37 15.04
C THR A 282 -12.83 -15.02 14.55
N VAL A 283 -12.30 -13.92 15.08
CA VAL A 283 -12.59 -12.57 14.65
C VAL A 283 -11.47 -12.03 13.75
N ILE A 284 -11.86 -11.55 12.58
CA ILE A 284 -10.95 -10.95 11.59
C ILE A 284 -11.51 -9.61 11.17
N TYR A 285 -10.64 -8.62 11.13
CA TYR A 285 -10.91 -7.27 10.66
C TYR A 285 -10.25 -7.03 9.32
N GLY A 286 -10.83 -6.13 8.53
CA GLY A 286 -10.21 -5.63 7.32
C GLY A 286 -10.67 -4.21 7.01
N SER A 287 -9.94 -3.52 6.17
CA SER A 287 -10.26 -2.15 5.76
C SER A 287 -9.91 -1.87 4.30
N GLY A 288 -10.53 -0.85 3.78
CA GLY A 288 -10.37 -0.27 2.46
C GLY A 288 -11.15 1.04 2.46
N SER A 289 -12.13 1.21 1.58
CA SER A 289 -13.11 2.31 1.71
C SER A 289 -14.10 2.08 2.85
N TYR A 290 -14.19 0.87 3.37
CA TYR A 290 -15.03 0.50 4.52
C TYR A 290 -14.22 -0.37 5.48
N PHE A 291 -14.59 -0.30 6.76
CA PHE A 291 -14.13 -1.29 7.73
C PHE A 291 -15.05 -2.53 7.67
N ILE A 292 -14.46 -3.71 7.61
CA ILE A 292 -15.16 -4.99 7.52
C ILE A 292 -14.77 -5.90 8.67
N ARG A 293 -15.72 -6.76 9.09
CA ARG A 293 -15.52 -7.69 10.20
C ARG A 293 -16.06 -9.07 9.88
N SER A 294 -15.34 -10.09 10.24
CA SER A 294 -15.79 -11.48 10.36
C SER A 294 -15.82 -11.91 11.81
N ALA A 295 -16.85 -12.64 12.24
CA ALA A 295 -16.97 -13.22 13.57
C ALA A 295 -17.01 -14.76 13.55
N ASN A 296 -16.69 -15.38 12.40
CA ASN A 296 -16.79 -16.83 12.21
C ASN A 296 -15.54 -17.40 11.54
N GLY A 297 -14.39 -16.80 11.86
CA GLY A 297 -13.11 -17.22 11.35
C GLY A 297 -12.94 -17.00 9.85
N GLY A 298 -13.49 -15.91 9.30
CA GLY A 298 -13.34 -15.56 7.89
C GLY A 298 -14.15 -16.43 6.93
N ASN A 299 -15.26 -17.03 7.38
CA ASN A 299 -16.18 -17.70 6.47
C ASN A 299 -16.99 -16.68 5.66
N ASN A 300 -17.34 -15.57 6.26
CA ASN A 300 -17.88 -14.39 5.61
C ASN A 300 -17.44 -13.11 6.34
N PHE A 301 -17.59 -11.97 5.68
CA PHE A 301 -17.34 -10.65 6.22
C PHE A 301 -18.55 -9.75 5.99
N SER A 302 -18.71 -8.75 6.86
CA SER A 302 -19.74 -7.72 6.73
C SER A 302 -19.10 -6.36 6.99
N ALA A 303 -19.54 -5.34 6.25
CA ALA A 303 -19.13 -3.96 6.49
C ALA A 303 -19.77 -3.44 7.77
N VAL A 304 -19.01 -2.68 8.56
CA VAL A 304 -19.48 -1.94 9.74
C VAL A 304 -19.69 -0.49 9.32
N THR A 305 -20.95 -0.13 9.03
CA THR A 305 -21.30 1.15 8.39
C THR A 305 -22.09 2.09 9.29
N THR A 306 -22.44 1.68 10.51
CA THR A 306 -23.36 2.44 11.36
C THR A 306 -22.70 3.52 12.20
N THR A 307 -21.39 3.41 12.45
CA THR A 307 -20.65 4.28 13.40
C THR A 307 -19.32 4.80 12.86
N LEU A 308 -18.98 4.42 11.64
CA LEU A 308 -17.86 4.98 10.89
C LEU A 308 -18.40 5.79 9.69
N PRO A 309 -17.66 6.77 9.17
CA PRO A 309 -18.04 7.49 7.97
C PRO A 309 -18.26 6.55 6.79
N ASN A 310 -19.31 6.81 5.99
CA ASN A 310 -19.66 5.99 4.82
C ASN A 310 -19.12 6.55 3.50
N ASP A 311 -18.67 7.80 3.51
CA ASP A 311 -18.11 8.48 2.34
C ASP A 311 -16.61 8.73 2.60
N THR A 312 -15.83 7.66 2.46
CA THR A 312 -14.38 7.69 2.68
C THR A 312 -13.64 7.18 1.47
N VAL A 313 -12.44 7.73 1.21
CA VAL A 313 -11.51 7.16 0.24
C VAL A 313 -10.81 5.96 0.84
N ARG A 314 -10.35 6.10 2.08
CA ARG A 314 -9.58 5.06 2.78
C ARG A 314 -9.86 5.09 4.27
N ILE A 315 -9.96 3.90 4.86
CA ILE A 315 -9.89 3.64 6.29
C ILE A 315 -8.71 2.70 6.52
N GLU A 316 -7.81 3.07 7.42
CA GLU A 316 -6.82 2.17 8.00
C GLU A 316 -7.14 1.90 9.47
N PHE A 317 -6.75 0.73 9.97
CA PHE A 317 -7.06 0.34 11.33
C PHE A 317 -5.93 -0.43 11.99
N ASP A 318 -5.92 -0.42 13.32
CA ASP A 318 -5.05 -1.30 14.09
C ASP A 318 -5.73 -1.79 15.37
N VAL A 319 -5.18 -2.86 15.93
CA VAL A 319 -5.59 -3.54 17.14
C VAL A 319 -4.40 -3.66 18.09
N THR A 320 -4.66 -3.86 19.39
CA THR A 320 -3.59 -3.95 20.37
C THR A 320 -3.79 -5.10 21.35
N GLU A 321 -2.69 -5.77 21.71
CA GLU A 321 -2.65 -6.81 22.73
C GLU A 321 -2.91 -6.23 24.13
N ALA A 322 -2.58 -4.94 24.37
CA ALA A 322 -2.81 -4.26 25.64
C ALA A 322 -4.31 -4.17 25.99
N ASN A 323 -5.19 -4.16 24.99
CA ASN A 323 -6.63 -4.32 25.16
C ASN A 323 -7.24 -4.93 23.89
N PRO A 324 -7.50 -6.24 23.84
CA PRO A 324 -8.00 -6.93 22.66
C PRO A 324 -9.36 -6.46 22.12
N ASP A 325 -10.16 -5.76 22.92
CA ASP A 325 -11.44 -5.20 22.49
C ASP A 325 -11.30 -3.82 21.84
N TYR A 326 -10.12 -3.18 21.95
CA TYR A 326 -9.87 -1.90 21.31
C TYR A 326 -9.49 -2.11 19.84
N VAL A 327 -10.20 -1.39 18.97
CA VAL A 327 -9.87 -1.26 17.55
C VAL A 327 -9.85 0.23 17.23
N TYR A 328 -8.73 0.70 16.70
CA TYR A 328 -8.60 2.07 16.24
C TYR A 328 -8.74 2.13 14.74
N ALA A 329 -9.38 3.18 14.23
CA ALA A 329 -9.51 3.44 12.81
C ALA A 329 -9.21 4.92 12.52
N VAL A 330 -8.45 5.18 11.48
CA VAL A 330 -8.27 6.50 10.90
C VAL A 330 -8.96 6.54 9.55
N ALA A 331 -9.75 7.57 9.30
CA ALA A 331 -10.55 7.74 8.10
C ALA A 331 -10.17 9.02 7.35
N SER A 332 -10.24 8.97 6.02
CA SER A 332 -10.06 10.12 5.15
C SER A 332 -11.34 10.50 4.44
N ARG A 333 -11.48 11.78 4.12
CA ARG A 333 -12.58 12.35 3.30
C ARG A 333 -12.42 11.99 1.83
N PRO A 334 -13.47 12.21 1.02
CA PRO A 334 -13.40 12.03 -0.44
C PRO A 334 -12.35 12.89 -1.16
N ASP A 335 -11.94 13.99 -0.57
CA ASP A 335 -10.88 14.86 -1.07
C ASP A 335 -9.47 14.45 -0.60
N ASN A 336 -9.36 13.33 0.13
CA ASN A 336 -8.15 12.75 0.71
C ASN A 336 -7.63 13.45 1.97
N THR A 337 -8.36 14.42 2.52
CA THR A 337 -8.01 15.07 3.78
C THR A 337 -8.45 14.27 4.99
N PHE A 338 -8.04 14.69 6.18
CA PHE A 338 -8.35 14.01 7.43
C PHE A 338 -9.84 14.11 7.80
N GLU A 339 -10.51 12.97 7.96
CA GLU A 339 -11.88 12.89 8.47
C GLU A 339 -11.91 12.72 9.99
N GLY A 340 -11.10 11.82 10.53
CA GLY A 340 -11.05 11.59 11.97
C GLY A 340 -10.37 10.29 12.37
N VAL A 341 -10.07 10.20 13.66
CA VAL A 341 -9.69 8.96 14.35
C VAL A 341 -10.87 8.49 15.19
N TYR A 342 -11.12 7.20 15.14
CA TYR A 342 -12.22 6.51 15.81
C TYR A 342 -11.67 5.36 16.65
N ARG A 343 -12.35 5.02 17.74
CA ARG A 343 -12.03 3.84 18.56
C ARG A 343 -13.28 3.02 18.82
N SER A 344 -13.16 1.71 18.65
CA SER A 344 -14.08 0.71 19.18
C SER A 344 -13.55 0.18 20.51
N GLU A 345 -14.46 -0.11 21.43
CA GLU A 345 -14.18 -0.72 22.74
C GLU A 345 -14.93 -2.08 22.90
N ASP A 346 -15.57 -2.55 21.83
CA ASP A 346 -16.41 -3.75 21.79
C ASP A 346 -16.00 -4.73 20.69
N GLY A 347 -14.72 -4.74 20.33
CA GLY A 347 -14.18 -5.65 19.32
C GLY A 347 -14.61 -5.31 17.90
N GLY A 348 -14.70 -4.04 17.55
CA GLY A 348 -14.99 -3.54 16.22
C GLY A 348 -16.45 -3.63 15.81
N LEU A 349 -17.39 -3.66 16.74
CA LEU A 349 -18.83 -3.64 16.46
C LEU A 349 -19.36 -2.20 16.36
N THR A 350 -18.93 -1.33 17.29
CA THR A 350 -19.27 0.10 17.28
C THR A 350 -18.03 0.95 17.44
N PHE A 351 -18.00 2.11 16.78
CA PHE A 351 -16.89 3.04 16.81
C PHE A 351 -17.36 4.41 17.32
N TYR A 352 -16.53 5.05 18.10
CA TYR A 352 -16.74 6.39 18.62
C TYR A 352 -15.63 7.33 18.14
N PRO A 353 -15.96 8.56 17.72
CA PRO A 353 -14.95 9.52 17.28
C PRO A 353 -14.04 9.89 18.47
N ARG A 354 -12.75 10.00 18.19
CA ARG A 354 -11.73 10.44 19.15
C ARG A 354 -11.28 11.86 18.86
N CYS A 355 -10.90 12.16 17.62
CA CYS A 355 -10.59 13.50 17.16
C CYS A 355 -10.85 13.64 15.66
N ASN A 356 -11.01 14.88 15.21
CA ASN A 356 -11.09 15.27 13.79
C ASN A 356 -10.27 16.55 13.49
N ALA A 357 -9.42 16.93 14.41
CA ALA A 357 -8.48 18.05 14.33
C ALA A 357 -7.32 17.80 15.32
N PRO A 358 -6.10 18.31 15.04
CA PRO A 358 -5.68 19.00 13.81
C PRO A 358 -5.69 18.08 12.59
N ASN A 359 -5.41 18.60 11.37
CA ASN A 359 -5.26 17.77 10.16
C ASN A 359 -3.94 16.96 10.21
N ILE A 360 -4.01 15.75 10.77
CA ILE A 360 -2.82 14.89 10.94
C ILE A 360 -2.40 14.18 9.65
N LEU A 361 -3.11 14.35 8.53
CA LEU A 361 -2.78 13.78 7.23
C LEU A 361 -2.18 14.82 6.26
N GLY A 362 -2.07 16.08 6.70
CA GLY A 362 -1.42 17.16 5.98
C GLY A 362 0.10 17.19 6.16
N TYR A 363 0.73 18.19 5.56
CA TYR A 363 2.18 18.37 5.61
C TYR A 363 2.66 19.36 6.67
N SER A 364 1.74 20.15 7.26
CA SER A 364 2.06 21.16 8.27
C SER A 364 2.42 20.51 9.61
N GLU A 365 3.42 21.09 10.28
CA GLU A 365 3.81 20.72 11.66
C GLU A 365 2.67 20.96 12.67
N LEU A 366 1.79 21.95 12.40
CA LEU A 366 0.68 22.32 13.26
C LEU A 366 -0.64 21.64 12.85
N GLY A 367 -0.66 20.97 11.68
CA GLY A 367 -1.88 20.40 11.12
C GLY A 367 -2.95 21.45 10.78
N ASP A 368 -2.52 22.64 10.42
CA ASP A 368 -3.37 23.79 10.09
C ASP A 368 -3.57 23.97 8.57
N ASP A 369 -3.01 23.08 7.77
CA ASP A 369 -3.26 23.02 6.33
C ASP A 369 -4.51 22.20 6.00
N ASP A 370 -4.99 22.34 4.76
CA ASP A 370 -6.14 21.62 4.21
C ASP A 370 -5.73 20.54 3.18
N ALA A 371 -4.45 20.14 3.20
CA ALA A 371 -3.92 19.13 2.30
C ALA A 371 -4.17 17.70 2.82
N GLY A 372 -4.06 16.74 1.91
CA GLY A 372 -4.09 15.32 2.23
C GLY A 372 -3.89 14.47 0.98
N GLN A 373 -3.35 13.29 1.16
CA GLN A 373 -3.11 12.32 0.09
C GLN A 373 -3.38 10.88 0.55
N ALA A 374 -4.38 10.71 1.41
CA ALA A 374 -4.70 9.44 2.05
C ALA A 374 -5.03 8.28 1.10
N TRP A 375 -5.36 8.56 -0.18
CA TRP A 375 -5.47 7.52 -1.20
C TRP A 375 -4.15 6.80 -1.42
N TYR A 376 -3.02 7.51 -1.19
CA TYR A 376 -1.66 7.08 -1.44
C TYR A 376 -0.97 6.60 -0.16
N ASP A 377 -0.87 7.47 0.86
CA ASP A 377 -0.19 7.23 2.12
C ASP A 377 -1.17 7.32 3.30
N LEU A 378 -1.32 6.25 4.01
CA LEU A 378 -2.08 6.19 5.25
C LEU A 378 -1.68 4.93 6.01
N ALA A 379 -1.30 5.11 7.27
CA ALA A 379 -0.96 4.03 8.17
C ALA A 379 -1.37 4.36 9.61
N ILE A 380 -1.63 3.33 10.41
CA ILE A 380 -1.90 3.47 11.84
C ILE A 380 -1.26 2.32 12.59
N ALA A 381 -0.70 2.58 13.77
CA ALA A 381 -0.19 1.56 14.67
C ALA A 381 -0.56 1.89 16.11
N VAL A 382 -0.94 0.87 16.87
CA VAL A 382 -1.24 0.98 18.32
C VAL A 382 -0.23 0.16 19.11
N SER A 383 0.34 0.74 20.16
CA SER A 383 1.33 0.07 20.98
C SER A 383 0.76 -1.21 21.60
N PRO A 384 1.48 -2.35 21.51
CA PRO A 384 1.04 -3.60 22.10
C PRO A 384 1.09 -3.61 23.63
N SER A 385 1.84 -2.70 24.24
CA SER A 385 2.00 -2.56 25.68
C SER A 385 1.17 -1.42 26.31
N ASN A 386 0.69 -0.46 25.47
CA ASN A 386 -0.12 0.67 25.91
C ASN A 386 -1.26 0.95 24.94
N ALA A 387 -2.47 0.53 25.26
CA ALA A 387 -3.64 0.69 24.41
C ALA A 387 -4.01 2.16 24.08
N ASN A 388 -3.45 3.14 24.79
CA ASN A 388 -3.70 4.56 24.54
C ASN A 388 -2.59 5.23 23.69
N GLU A 389 -1.52 4.52 23.38
CA GLU A 389 -0.45 5.04 22.54
C GLU A 389 -0.71 4.65 21.08
N VAL A 390 -0.99 5.65 20.26
CA VAL A 390 -1.41 5.51 18.87
C VAL A 390 -0.51 6.36 17.98
N PHE A 391 -0.01 5.77 16.90
CA PHE A 391 0.73 6.45 15.83
C PHE A 391 -0.11 6.45 14.56
N VAL A 392 -0.18 7.60 13.89
CA VAL A 392 -0.82 7.75 12.57
C VAL A 392 0.18 8.34 11.61
N GLY A 393 0.33 7.71 10.45
CA GLY A 393 1.18 8.14 9.35
C GLY A 393 0.35 8.60 8.16
N GLY A 394 0.68 9.74 7.64
CA GLY A 394 0.33 10.30 6.35
C GLY A 394 1.62 10.90 5.78
N VAL A 395 1.65 12.20 5.45
CA VAL A 395 2.91 12.87 5.08
C VAL A 395 3.93 12.83 6.23
N ASN A 396 3.47 12.98 7.47
CA ASN A 396 4.27 12.90 8.69
C ASN A 396 3.74 11.78 9.61
N VAL A 397 4.51 11.43 10.64
CA VAL A 397 3.98 10.60 11.73
C VAL A 397 3.51 11.49 12.88
N TRP A 398 2.30 11.24 13.33
CA TRP A 398 1.69 11.86 14.50
C TRP A 398 1.49 10.84 15.61
N LYS A 399 1.61 11.28 16.85
CA LYS A 399 1.51 10.42 18.04
C LYS A 399 0.45 10.93 19.01
N SER A 400 -0.35 10.01 19.57
CA SER A 400 -1.27 10.21 20.68
C SER A 400 -0.86 9.34 21.85
N LEU A 401 -1.08 9.86 23.09
CA LEU A 401 -0.88 9.12 24.35
C LEU A 401 -2.20 8.96 25.13
N ASP A 402 -3.30 9.45 24.59
CA ASP A 402 -4.61 9.46 25.25
C ASP A 402 -5.70 8.72 24.44
N GLY A 403 -5.28 7.72 23.68
CA GLY A 403 -6.19 6.89 22.89
C GLY A 403 -6.79 7.63 21.71
N GLY A 404 -6.02 8.45 21.03
CA GLY A 404 -6.40 9.13 19.81
C GLY A 404 -7.24 10.40 20.03
N ALA A 405 -7.33 10.92 21.26
CA ALA A 405 -8.09 12.14 21.50
C ALA A 405 -7.31 13.41 21.15
N ASN A 406 -6.00 13.38 21.38
CA ASN A 406 -5.10 14.46 20.98
C ASN A 406 -3.87 13.87 20.30
N PHE A 407 -3.39 14.55 19.26
CA PHE A 407 -2.19 14.18 18.53
C PHE A 407 -1.17 15.31 18.56
N THR A 408 0.10 14.93 18.64
CA THR A 408 1.25 15.80 18.42
C THR A 408 2.09 15.24 17.30
N VAL A 409 2.66 16.10 16.45
CA VAL A 409 3.57 15.67 15.41
C VAL A 409 4.80 15.00 16.03
N ASN A 410 5.17 13.84 15.53
CA ASN A 410 6.28 13.04 16.04
C ASN A 410 7.50 13.09 15.10
N THR A 411 7.26 13.16 13.80
CA THR A 411 8.30 13.30 12.79
C THR A 411 7.91 14.33 11.73
N MET A 412 8.93 14.92 11.11
CA MET A 412 8.76 15.85 10.00
C MET A 412 9.48 15.37 8.75
N TRP A 413 8.88 15.66 7.60
CA TRP A 413 9.38 15.28 6.28
C TRP A 413 10.60 16.07 5.79
N TYR A 414 11.02 17.11 6.50
CA TYR A 414 12.17 17.93 6.17
C TYR A 414 13.12 18.10 7.37
N THR A 415 14.40 18.31 7.11
CA THR A 415 15.47 18.31 8.14
C THR A 415 15.65 19.66 8.86
N GLY A 416 14.85 20.67 8.54
CA GLY A 416 14.95 22.01 9.15
C GLY A 416 14.17 22.18 10.46
N SER A 417 13.39 21.19 10.87
CA SER A 417 12.63 21.20 12.11
C SER A 417 13.46 20.73 13.30
N SER A 418 13.06 21.11 14.51
CA SER A 418 13.58 20.53 15.77
C SER A 418 12.98 19.15 16.09
N ILE A 419 12.02 18.70 15.28
CA ILE A 419 11.34 17.41 15.39
C ILE A 419 12.16 16.36 14.64
N ASN A 420 12.06 15.09 15.04
CA ASN A 420 12.73 13.99 14.36
C ASN A 420 12.41 13.97 12.87
N TYR A 421 13.41 13.70 12.05
CA TYR A 421 13.21 13.48 10.63
C TYR A 421 12.94 12.00 10.34
N ILE A 422 11.92 11.74 9.53
CA ILE A 422 11.83 10.57 8.66
C ILE A 422 11.35 11.04 7.29
N HIS A 423 11.58 10.27 6.24
CA HIS A 423 11.07 10.62 4.91
C HIS A 423 9.54 10.62 4.91
N CYS A 424 8.94 11.51 4.11
CA CYS A 424 7.49 11.64 3.99
C CYS A 424 6.80 10.42 3.38
N ASP A 425 5.48 10.49 3.38
CA ASP A 425 4.55 9.58 2.72
C ASP A 425 4.64 8.17 3.32
N ILE A 426 3.94 7.99 4.44
CA ILE A 426 4.04 6.80 5.29
C ILE A 426 3.06 5.73 4.80
N HIS A 427 3.60 4.59 4.36
CA HIS A 427 2.83 3.47 3.82
C HIS A 427 2.63 2.32 4.81
N SER A 428 3.49 2.22 5.80
CA SER A 428 3.49 1.11 6.76
C SER A 428 3.95 1.56 8.12
N LEU A 429 3.14 1.27 9.14
CA LEU A 429 3.50 1.38 10.56
C LEU A 429 3.14 0.05 11.23
N ASN A 430 4.12 -0.65 11.80
CA ASN A 430 3.88 -1.93 12.44
C ASN A 430 4.77 -2.10 13.68
N PHE A 431 4.15 -2.46 14.79
CA PHE A 431 4.88 -2.91 15.97
C PHE A 431 5.31 -4.37 15.85
N TYR A 432 6.55 -4.64 16.24
CA TYR A 432 7.10 -5.98 16.46
C TYR A 432 7.71 -6.00 17.86
N GLY A 433 6.94 -6.51 18.83
CA GLY A 433 7.13 -6.19 20.24
C GLY A 433 6.98 -4.68 20.44
N ASP A 434 7.84 -4.05 21.26
CA ASP A 434 7.79 -2.61 21.50
C ASP A 434 8.55 -1.76 20.47
N THR A 435 9.08 -2.36 19.41
CA THR A 435 9.74 -1.64 18.32
C THR A 435 8.76 -1.34 17.21
N LEU A 436 8.58 -0.06 16.86
CA LEU A 436 7.75 0.39 15.74
C LEU A 436 8.62 0.57 14.50
N TYR A 437 8.27 -0.13 13.42
CA TYR A 437 8.88 0.03 12.10
C TYR A 437 7.98 0.86 11.19
N CYS A 438 8.61 1.70 10.38
CA CYS A 438 7.97 2.60 9.43
C CYS A 438 8.54 2.36 8.03
N GLY A 439 7.66 2.10 7.05
CA GLY A 439 7.98 2.15 5.62
C GLY A 439 7.42 3.42 5.00
N SER A 440 8.25 4.16 4.28
CA SER A 440 7.92 5.43 3.65
C SER A 440 8.38 5.49 2.19
N ASP A 441 8.15 6.62 1.51
CA ASP A 441 8.70 6.85 0.15
C ASP A 441 10.23 6.95 0.12
N GLY A 442 10.87 7.15 1.27
CA GLY A 442 12.33 7.24 1.37
C GLY A 442 13.04 5.99 1.85
N GLY A 443 12.32 4.97 2.29
CA GLY A 443 12.91 3.75 2.80
C GLY A 443 12.27 3.25 4.09
N ILE A 444 13.07 2.61 4.95
CA ILE A 444 12.66 2.01 6.21
C ILE A 444 13.30 2.71 7.40
N PHE A 445 12.47 3.01 8.40
CA PHE A 445 12.89 3.61 9.67
C PHE A 445 12.32 2.80 10.83
N TYR A 446 12.91 2.93 12.02
CA TYR A 446 12.33 2.36 13.23
C TYR A 446 12.55 3.24 14.47
N THR A 447 11.71 3.05 15.48
CA THR A 447 11.90 3.56 16.84
C THR A 447 11.74 2.41 17.83
N ALA A 448 12.66 2.35 18.81
CA ALA A 448 12.63 1.41 19.93
C ALA A 448 12.33 2.11 21.27
N ASP A 449 12.07 3.40 21.23
CA ASP A 449 11.86 4.28 22.38
C ASP A 449 10.55 5.08 22.27
N HIS A 450 9.54 4.46 21.67
CA HIS A 450 8.21 5.06 21.50
C HIS A 450 8.20 6.39 20.75
N GLY A 451 9.08 6.55 19.74
CA GLY A 451 9.14 7.73 18.89
C GLY A 451 9.91 8.92 19.47
N TYR A 452 10.66 8.73 20.57
CA TYR A 452 11.59 9.76 21.04
C TYR A 452 12.78 9.94 20.10
N SER A 453 13.24 8.85 19.49
CA SER A 453 14.22 8.86 18.40
C SER A 453 13.83 7.89 17.29
N TRP A 454 14.32 8.18 16.07
CA TRP A 454 14.13 7.34 14.90
C TRP A 454 15.48 7.04 14.24
N VAL A 455 15.61 5.81 13.77
CA VAL A 455 16.81 5.30 13.11
C VAL A 455 16.47 4.93 11.66
N ASP A 456 17.27 5.40 10.72
CA ASP A 456 17.20 5.02 9.31
C ASP A 456 17.95 3.71 9.07
N LEU A 457 17.28 2.74 8.45
CA LEU A 457 17.84 1.46 8.03
C LEU A 457 17.95 1.33 6.50
N SER A 458 17.76 2.41 5.76
CA SER A 458 17.60 2.37 4.30
C SER A 458 18.91 2.16 3.54
N ASP A 459 20.06 2.35 4.18
CA ASP A 459 21.36 2.19 3.53
C ASP A 459 21.55 0.78 2.95
N GLY A 460 21.91 0.70 1.67
CA GLY A 460 22.05 -0.57 0.95
C GLY A 460 20.82 -1.03 0.16
N LEU A 461 19.65 -0.37 0.33
CA LEU A 461 18.45 -0.67 -0.45
C LEU A 461 18.53 -0.04 -1.85
N GLY A 462 18.63 -0.85 -2.88
CA GLY A 462 18.61 -0.43 -4.29
C GLY A 462 17.20 -0.45 -4.88
N ILE A 463 16.28 0.37 -4.36
CA ILE A 463 14.85 0.35 -4.69
C ILE A 463 14.34 1.62 -5.37
N ALA A 464 15.24 2.50 -5.81
CA ALA A 464 14.90 3.74 -6.47
C ALA A 464 14.18 3.49 -7.82
N GLN A 465 13.16 4.28 -8.10
CA GLN A 465 12.43 4.27 -9.37
C GLN A 465 12.93 5.38 -10.28
N PHE A 466 13.53 5.01 -11.42
CA PHE A 466 13.98 5.96 -12.43
C PHE A 466 12.88 6.17 -13.47
N TYR A 467 12.36 7.38 -13.58
CA TYR A 467 11.36 7.77 -14.59
C TYR A 467 11.99 8.33 -15.87
N GLY A 468 13.26 8.65 -15.87
CA GLY A 468 14.00 9.13 -17.01
C GLY A 468 15.49 9.16 -16.72
N MET A 469 16.29 9.01 -17.75
CA MET A 469 17.75 9.14 -17.69
C MET A 469 18.20 10.09 -18.77
N GLY A 470 19.23 10.87 -18.46
CA GLY A 470 19.98 11.67 -19.41
C GLY A 470 21.42 11.22 -19.45
N SER A 471 22.06 11.35 -20.58
CA SER A 471 23.49 11.14 -20.72
C SER A 471 24.11 12.30 -21.47
N SER A 472 25.37 12.62 -21.16
CA SER A 472 26.16 13.59 -21.90
C SER A 472 27.05 12.87 -22.91
N GLU A 473 27.03 13.35 -24.16
CA GLU A 473 27.97 12.85 -25.19
C GLU A 473 29.40 13.34 -24.95
N SER A 474 29.55 14.47 -24.26
CA SER A 474 30.85 15.09 -23.98
C SER A 474 31.51 14.60 -22.68
N ASP A 475 30.72 14.04 -21.77
CA ASP A 475 31.20 13.47 -20.50
C ASP A 475 30.37 12.24 -20.13
N PRO A 476 30.88 11.03 -20.40
CA PRO A 476 30.15 9.79 -20.10
C PRO A 476 30.03 9.49 -18.60
N TYR A 477 30.59 10.30 -17.73
CA TYR A 477 30.56 10.14 -16.25
C TYR A 477 29.64 11.17 -15.55
N THR A 478 28.91 12.00 -16.32
CA THR A 478 27.93 12.96 -15.79
C THR A 478 26.52 12.72 -16.35
#